data_ac1db12ddf628ec61954a80d8b52abc5
#
_entry.id   ac1db12ddf628ec61954a80d8b52abc5
#
_cell.length_a   1.000
_cell.length_b   1.000
_cell.length_c   1.000
_cell.angle_alpha   90.00
_cell.angle_beta   90.00
_cell.angle_gamma   90.00
#
_symmetry.space_group_name_H-M   'P 1'
#
loop_
_entity.id
_entity.type
_entity.pdbx_description
1 polymer ?
#
loop_
_entity_poly.entity_id
_entity_poly.type
_entity_poly.pdbx_seq_one_letter_code
_entity_poly.pdbx_strand_id
1 'polypeptide(L)' 'MEGTDAYGDAEPRLRLTFQVVRTLLDHDPPNVVQAWLTGVNPEVGDRVPLRLLREGNLEVIAPEVLAAARAFISGG' A
#
# COMPACT_ATOMS: atom_id res chain seq x y z
N MET A 1 -19.68 1.95 19.27
CA MET A 1 -19.34 1.98 19.04
C MET A 1 -18.96 1.58 18.00
N GLU A 2 -19.40 1.15 17.34
CA GLU A 2 -19.20 0.68 16.41
C GLU A 2 -18.86 1.51 15.33
N GLY A 3 -19.36 2.39 14.85
CA GLY A 3 -18.90 3.31 13.87
C GLY A 3 -17.48 3.75 14.10
N THR A 4 -17.04 3.53 15.27
CA THR A 4 -15.69 3.90 15.66
C THR A 4 -14.64 3.20 14.85
N ASP A 5 -14.87 1.95 14.50
CA ASP A 5 -13.87 1.20 13.78
C ASP A 5 -13.64 1.77 12.40
N ALA A 6 -14.72 2.21 11.73
CA ALA A 6 -14.58 2.77 10.41
C ALA A 6 -13.71 4.03 10.43
N TYR A 7 -13.88 4.84 11.47
CA TYR A 7 -13.06 6.04 11.61
C TYR A 7 -11.73 5.72 12.28
N GLY A 8 -11.72 4.66 13.11
CA GLY A 8 -10.54 4.33 13.87
C GLY A 8 -9.35 3.95 13.02
N ASP A 9 -9.57 3.38 11.84
CA ASP A 9 -8.45 2.97 11.01
C ASP A 9 -8.18 3.92 9.86
N ALA A 10 -8.91 5.05 9.76
CA ALA A 10 -8.69 5.99 8.67
C ALA A 10 -7.32 6.63 8.75
N GLU A 11 -6.92 7.06 9.94
CA GLU A 11 -5.63 7.71 10.09
C GLU A 11 -4.47 6.74 9.92
N PRO A 12 -4.44 5.56 10.55
CA PRO A 12 -3.35 4.62 10.30
C PRO A 12 -3.33 4.14 8.86
N ARG A 13 -4.48 4.06 8.19
CA ARG A 13 -4.52 3.67 6.79
C ARG A 13 -3.89 4.75 5.91
N LEU A 14 -4.18 6.01 6.19
CA LEU A 14 -3.55 7.12 5.47
C LEU A 14 -2.05 7.16 5.72
N ARG A 15 -1.66 6.89 6.97
CA ARG A 15 -0.25 6.90 7.32
C ARG A 15 0.49 5.79 6.58
N LEU A 16 -0.11 4.62 6.50
CA LEU A 16 0.49 3.52 5.77
C LEU A 16 0.61 3.84 4.28
N THR A 17 -0.45 4.40 3.70
CA THR A 17 -0.43 4.78 2.29
C THR A 17 0.68 5.80 2.03
N PHE A 18 0.78 6.80 2.91
CA PHE A 18 1.82 7.81 2.76
C PHE A 18 3.21 7.18 2.86
N GLN A 19 3.39 6.25 3.78
CA GLN A 19 4.67 5.58 3.95
C GLN A 19 5.05 4.79 2.71
N VAL A 20 4.10 4.07 2.15
CA VAL A 20 4.35 3.27 0.93
C VAL A 20 4.71 4.19 -0.24
N VAL A 21 3.91 5.22 -0.45
CA VAL A 21 4.14 6.14 -1.56
C VAL A 21 5.48 6.86 -1.39
N ARG A 22 5.78 7.30 -0.18
CA ARG A 22 7.02 7.99 0.08
C ARG A 22 8.22 7.09 -0.20
N THR A 23 8.13 5.84 0.24
CA THR A 23 9.21 4.88 0.01
C THR A 23 9.45 4.68 -1.48
N LEU A 24 8.38 4.56 -2.25
CA LEU A 24 8.52 4.36 -3.68
C LEU A 24 9.04 5.61 -4.38
N LEU A 25 8.54 6.78 -3.98
CA LEU A 25 8.97 8.03 -4.61
C LEU A 25 10.43 8.35 -4.35
N ASP A 26 11.01 7.80 -3.30
CA ASP A 26 12.44 7.99 -3.05
C ASP A 26 13.30 7.30 -4.10
N HIS A 27 12.72 6.38 -4.86
CA HIS A 27 13.49 5.58 -5.83
C HIS A 27 12.96 5.68 -7.25
N ASP A 28 11.71 6.07 -7.45
CA ASP A 28 11.08 6.04 -8.75
C ASP A 28 10.26 7.31 -9.00
N PRO A 29 10.09 7.69 -10.26
CA PRO A 29 9.28 8.87 -10.57
C PRO A 29 7.80 8.62 -10.33
N PRO A 30 7.00 9.70 -10.19
CA PRO A 30 5.60 9.56 -9.84
C PRO A 30 4.78 8.68 -10.79
N ASN A 31 5.07 8.72 -12.08
CA ASN A 31 4.30 7.90 -13.02
C ASN A 31 4.54 6.40 -12.79
N VAL A 32 5.75 6.03 -12.39
CA VAL A 32 6.05 4.65 -12.08
C VAL A 32 5.36 4.23 -10.79
N VAL A 33 5.38 5.12 -9.79
CA VAL A 33 4.71 4.85 -8.52
C VAL A 33 3.21 4.68 -8.73
N GLN A 34 2.62 5.52 -9.55
CA GLN A 34 1.20 5.43 -9.85
C GLN A 34 0.87 4.10 -10.53
N ALA A 35 1.71 3.69 -11.49
CA ALA A 35 1.51 2.41 -12.17
C ALA A 35 1.60 1.25 -11.18
N TRP A 36 2.55 1.32 -10.24
CA TRP A 36 2.70 0.28 -9.24
C TRP A 36 1.46 0.19 -8.33
N LEU A 37 0.94 1.33 -7.93
CA LEU A 37 -0.21 1.37 -7.05
C LEU A 37 -1.48 0.83 -7.70
N THR A 38 -1.65 1.09 -8.99
CA THR A 38 -2.91 0.78 -9.67
C THR A 38 -2.87 -0.50 -10.49
N GLY A 39 -1.71 -1.12 -10.60
CA GLY A 39 -1.57 -2.36 -11.36
C GLY A 39 -1.70 -3.59 -10.48
N VAL A 40 -1.97 -4.72 -11.13
CA VAL A 40 -2.00 -6.00 -10.43
C VAL A 40 -0.58 -6.36 -10.04
N ASN A 41 -0.40 -6.81 -8.80
CA ASN A 41 0.94 -7.07 -8.27
C ASN A 41 1.03 -8.49 -7.73
N PRO A 42 1.90 -9.33 -8.32
CA PRO A 42 2.03 -10.71 -7.86
C PRO A 42 2.57 -10.82 -6.42
N GLU A 43 3.28 -9.81 -5.94
CA GLU A 43 3.81 -9.83 -4.58
C GLU A 43 2.70 -9.74 -3.53
N VAL A 44 1.52 -9.29 -3.92
CA VAL A 44 0.37 -9.24 -3.01
C VAL A 44 -0.77 -10.12 -3.54
N GLY A 45 -0.40 -11.25 -4.13
CA GLY A 45 -1.39 -12.23 -4.59
C GLY A 45 -2.19 -11.76 -5.77
N ASP A 46 -1.56 -11.06 -6.71
CA ASP A 46 -2.21 -10.56 -7.92
C ASP A 46 -3.35 -9.59 -7.62
N ARG A 47 -3.22 -8.88 -6.51
CA ARG A 47 -4.19 -7.85 -6.14
C ARG A 47 -3.59 -6.48 -6.43
N VAL A 48 -4.43 -5.46 -6.40
CA VAL A 48 -4.01 -4.09 -6.68
C VAL A 48 -3.65 -3.41 -5.36
N PRO A 49 -2.40 -2.95 -5.21
CA PRO A 49 -1.97 -2.36 -3.93
C PRO A 49 -2.85 -1.23 -3.45
N LEU A 50 -3.27 -0.33 -4.34
CA LEU A 50 -4.10 0.79 -3.93
C LEU A 50 -5.44 0.31 -3.36
N ARG A 51 -6.01 -0.74 -3.93
CA ARG A 51 -7.25 -1.28 -3.42
C ARG A 51 -7.06 -1.86 -2.02
N LEU A 52 -5.94 -2.56 -1.82
CA LEU A 52 -5.65 -3.10 -0.50
C LEU A 52 -5.50 -2.00 0.54
N LEU A 53 -4.84 -0.92 0.15
CA LEU A 53 -4.65 0.22 1.06
C LEU A 53 -5.98 0.88 1.41
N ARG A 54 -6.93 0.87 0.49
CA ARG A 54 -8.22 1.50 0.72
C ARG A 54 -9.21 0.59 1.43
N GLU A 55 -9.20 -0.70 1.12
CA GLU A 55 -10.25 -1.60 1.54
C GLU A 55 -9.79 -2.81 2.33
N GLY A 56 -8.51 -3.13 2.29
CA GLY A 56 -8.01 -4.34 2.92
C GLY A 56 -7.98 -4.25 4.44
N ASN A 57 -7.87 -5.41 5.07
CA ASN A 57 -7.69 -5.47 6.52
C ASN A 57 -6.31 -4.93 6.84
N LEU A 58 -6.26 -3.82 7.54
CA LEU A 58 -5.01 -3.10 7.74
C LEU A 58 -3.92 -3.95 8.37
N GLU A 59 -4.27 -4.74 9.38
CA GLU A 59 -3.26 -5.56 10.05
C GLU A 59 -2.67 -6.61 9.13
N VAL A 60 -3.49 -7.11 8.21
CA VAL A 60 -3.03 -8.14 7.28
C VAL A 60 -2.25 -7.54 6.12
N ILE A 61 -2.79 -6.47 5.52
CA ILE A 61 -2.19 -5.96 4.29
C ILE A 61 -0.98 -5.05 4.53
N ALA A 62 -0.84 -4.47 5.72
CA ALA A 62 0.28 -3.56 5.94
C ALA A 62 1.62 -4.24 5.69
N PRO A 63 1.92 -5.40 6.32
CA PRO A 63 3.21 -6.03 6.04
C PRO A 63 3.31 -6.53 4.60
N GLU A 64 2.21 -6.95 4.00
CA GLU A 64 2.23 -7.43 2.62
C GLU A 64 2.59 -6.32 1.64
N VAL A 65 1.93 -5.18 1.78
CA VAL A 65 2.16 -4.08 0.86
C VAL A 65 3.55 -3.48 1.06
N LEU A 66 3.98 -3.36 2.31
CA LEU A 66 5.32 -2.85 2.58
C LEU A 66 6.39 -3.78 2.03
N ALA A 67 6.20 -5.09 2.17
CA ALA A 67 7.16 -6.04 1.62
C ALA A 67 7.20 -5.97 0.10
N ALA A 68 6.01 -5.81 -0.52
CA ALA A 68 5.95 -5.70 -1.97
C ALA A 68 6.65 -4.43 -2.46
N ALA A 69 6.49 -3.32 -1.73
CA ALA A 69 7.16 -2.08 -2.10
C ALA A 69 8.68 -2.23 -1.99
N ARG A 70 9.14 -2.87 -0.93
CA ARG A 70 10.57 -3.11 -0.77
C ARG A 70 11.13 -4.00 -1.85
N ALA A 71 10.37 -5.03 -2.22
CA ALA A 71 10.80 -5.93 -3.30
C ALA A 71 10.94 -5.16 -4.60
N PHE A 72 10.02 -4.24 -4.85
CA PHE A 72 10.04 -3.46 -6.08
C PHE A 72 11.29 -2.58 -6.14
N ILE A 73 11.58 -1.85 -5.07
CA ILE A 73 12.73 -0.96 -5.08
C ILE A 73 14.07 -1.69 -5.00
N SER A 74 14.06 -2.93 -4.57
CA SER A 74 15.27 -3.74 -4.57
C SER A 74 15.60 -4.27 -5.95
N GLY A 75 14.85 -3.91 -6.94
CA GLY A 75 15.08 -4.37 -8.29
C GLY A 75 14.56 -5.75 -8.52
N GLY A 76 13.75 -6.19 -7.60
CA GLY A 76 13.22 -7.55 -7.62
C GLY A 76 12.31 -7.80 -8.78
#